data_e2bb672563fb9959993470cff2a0c9f7
#
_entry.id   e2bb672563fb9959993470cff2a0c9f7
#
_cell.length_a   1.000
_cell.length_b   1.000
_cell.length_c   1.000
_cell.angle_alpha   90.00
_cell.angle_beta   90.00
_cell.angle_gamma   90.00
#
_symmetry.space_group_name_H-M   'P 1'
#
loop_
_entity.id
_entity.type
_entity.pdbx_description
1 polymer ?
#
loop_
_entity_poly.entity_id
_entity_poly.type
_entity_poly.pdbx_seq_one_letter_code
_entity_poly.pdbx_strand_id
1 'polypeptide(L)'
;MSLPEPTASKDGTLRTIIALKALGGVLFLLIGLGVFAMINKDISDLAEQVAGSLGVDPENDYILQLLEWFTGISPKQIVVIGLVTILYSSLLLTMAWGLHLGRIWADWLTIGATGLFIPIELYEVVWSLRLTYGVALAINVFVVWYLIRRRIRSSSL
;
A
#
# COMPACT_ATOMS: atom_id res chain seq x y z
N MET A 1 -30.60 -29.24 12.33
CA MET A 1 -29.23 -28.90 12.74
C MET A 1 -28.69 -27.93 11.70
N SER A 2 -29.07 -26.65 11.83
CA SER A 2 -28.68 -25.58 10.94
C SER A 2 -27.22 -25.23 11.21
N LEU A 3 -26.36 -25.43 10.20
CA LEU A 3 -24.99 -24.98 10.24
C LEU A 3 -25.01 -23.46 10.51
N PRO A 4 -24.19 -22.97 11.46
CA PRO A 4 -24.08 -21.54 11.66
C PRO A 4 -23.57 -20.92 10.34
N GLU A 5 -24.39 -20.06 9.76
CA GLU A 5 -23.95 -19.24 8.64
C GLU A 5 -22.63 -18.55 9.01
N PRO A 6 -21.63 -18.56 8.12
CA PRO A 6 -20.44 -17.78 8.35
C PRO A 6 -20.90 -16.33 8.51
N THR A 7 -20.74 -15.79 9.72
CA THR A 7 -20.98 -14.38 10.00
C THR A 7 -19.99 -13.56 9.18
N ALA A 8 -20.24 -13.46 7.87
CA ALA A 8 -19.56 -12.60 6.96
C ALA A 8 -19.77 -11.18 7.49
N SER A 9 -18.92 -10.86 8.41
CA SER A 9 -18.50 -9.55 8.87
C SER A 9 -19.48 -8.41 8.59
N LYS A 10 -20.44 -8.24 9.49
CA LYS A 10 -21.17 -6.97 9.67
C LYS A 10 -20.29 -5.87 10.32
N ASP A 11 -19.03 -6.16 10.61
CA ASP A 11 -18.11 -5.22 11.27
C ASP A 11 -17.64 -4.17 10.28
N GLY A 12 -18.12 -2.94 10.45
CA GLY A 12 -17.70 -1.77 9.66
C GLY A 12 -16.18 -1.65 9.59
N THR A 13 -15.48 -1.93 10.69
CA THR A 13 -14.02 -1.92 10.78
C THR A 13 -13.35 -2.87 9.78
N LEU A 14 -13.84 -4.10 9.64
CA LEU A 14 -13.27 -5.03 8.67
C LEU A 14 -13.50 -4.56 7.24
N ARG A 15 -14.68 -4.02 6.93
CA ARG A 15 -14.97 -3.44 5.62
C ARG A 15 -14.04 -2.28 5.30
N THR A 16 -13.75 -1.43 6.27
CA THR A 16 -12.77 -0.33 6.11
C THR A 16 -11.37 -0.89 5.84
N ILE A 17 -10.91 -1.90 6.56
CA ILE A 17 -9.61 -2.53 6.32
C ILE A 17 -9.54 -3.12 4.90
N ILE A 18 -10.59 -3.84 4.47
CA ILE A 18 -10.69 -4.41 3.11
C ILE A 18 -10.63 -3.29 2.06
N ALA A 19 -11.41 -2.24 2.24
CA ALA A 19 -11.45 -1.12 1.31
C ALA A 19 -10.10 -0.41 1.19
N LEU A 20 -9.41 -0.15 2.32
CA LEU A 20 -8.07 0.44 2.32
C LEU A 20 -7.04 -0.45 1.62
N LYS A 21 -7.07 -1.76 1.85
CA LYS A 21 -6.17 -2.71 1.18
C LYS A 21 -6.48 -2.81 -0.32
N ALA A 22 -7.75 -2.84 -0.71
CA ALA A 22 -8.15 -2.87 -2.12
C ALA A 22 -7.76 -1.57 -2.84
N LEU A 23 -8.08 -0.42 -2.24
CA LEU A 23 -7.73 0.89 -2.81
C LEU A 23 -6.22 1.05 -2.94
N GLY A 24 -5.47 0.73 -1.88
CA GLY A 24 -4.00 0.74 -1.92
C GLY A 24 -3.46 -0.21 -2.99
N GLY A 25 -4.00 -1.42 -3.09
CA GLY A 25 -3.62 -2.39 -4.11
C GLY A 25 -3.83 -1.87 -5.53
N VAL A 26 -5.00 -1.30 -5.82
CA VAL A 26 -5.28 -0.69 -7.14
C VAL A 26 -4.34 0.48 -7.40
N LEU A 27 -4.13 1.36 -6.43
CA LEU A 27 -3.25 2.52 -6.57
C LEU A 27 -1.80 2.08 -6.89
N PHE A 28 -1.24 1.13 -6.11
CA PHE A 28 0.09 0.61 -6.37
C PHE A 28 0.20 -0.15 -7.70
N LEU A 29 -0.89 -0.80 -8.16
CA LEU A 29 -0.92 -1.42 -9.48
C LEU A 29 -0.79 -0.38 -10.58
N LEU A 30 -1.55 0.70 -10.49
CA LEU A 30 -1.49 1.80 -11.46
C LEU A 30 -0.12 2.48 -11.46
N ILE A 31 0.48 2.71 -10.29
CA ILE A 31 1.84 3.24 -10.16
C ILE A 31 2.85 2.28 -10.81
N GLY A 32 2.81 0.99 -10.50
CA GLY A 32 3.71 -0.01 -11.06
C GLY A 32 3.62 -0.11 -12.58
N LEU A 33 2.41 -0.10 -13.13
CA LEU A 33 2.19 -0.09 -14.59
C LEU A 33 2.71 1.23 -15.21
N GLY A 34 2.49 2.37 -14.54
CA GLY A 34 3.01 3.66 -14.97
C GLY A 34 4.54 3.67 -15.03
N VAL A 35 5.21 3.12 -14.01
CA VAL A 35 6.67 2.98 -13.97
C VAL A 35 7.18 2.16 -15.16
N PHE A 36 6.51 1.06 -15.53
CA PHE A 36 6.87 0.29 -16.73
C PHE A 36 6.66 1.05 -18.02
N ALA A 37 5.61 1.87 -18.10
CA ALA A 37 5.36 2.70 -19.28
C ALA A 37 6.44 3.77 -19.51
N MET A 38 7.20 4.11 -18.45
CA MET A 38 8.29 5.10 -18.52
C MET A 38 9.61 4.52 -19.03
N ILE A 39 9.79 3.19 -19.07
CA ILE A 39 11.09 2.57 -19.42
C ILE A 39 11.58 2.95 -20.82
N ASN A 40 10.66 3.20 -21.78
CA ASN A 40 10.98 3.50 -23.18
C ASN A 40 10.68 4.97 -23.55
N LYS A 41 10.40 5.83 -22.57
CA LYS A 41 10.11 7.24 -22.82
C LYS A 41 11.20 8.13 -22.23
N ASP A 42 11.47 9.25 -22.92
CA ASP A 42 12.33 10.27 -22.35
C ASP A 42 11.60 10.89 -21.15
N ILE A 43 12.23 10.79 -19.98
CA ILE A 43 11.62 11.25 -18.72
C ILE A 43 11.37 12.76 -18.77
N SER A 44 12.23 13.47 -19.49
CA SER A 44 12.10 14.92 -19.70
C SER A 44 10.81 15.27 -20.44
N ASP A 45 10.52 14.57 -21.54
CA ASP A 45 9.31 14.78 -22.35
C ASP A 45 8.03 14.50 -21.55
N LEU A 46 8.07 13.45 -20.71
CA LEU A 46 6.93 13.12 -19.84
C LEU A 46 6.71 14.18 -18.76
N ALA A 47 7.77 14.71 -18.17
CA ALA A 47 7.66 15.73 -17.14
C ALA A 47 7.13 17.05 -17.71
N GLU A 48 7.57 17.46 -18.90
CA GLU A 48 7.02 18.62 -19.61
C GLU A 48 5.53 18.43 -19.93
N GLN A 49 5.15 17.25 -20.39
CA GLN A 49 3.76 16.93 -20.70
C GLN A 49 2.86 16.94 -19.45
N VAL A 50 3.34 16.39 -18.33
CA VAL A 50 2.62 16.39 -17.05
C VAL A 50 2.57 17.82 -16.48
N ALA A 51 3.66 18.56 -16.46
CA ALA A 51 3.70 19.94 -15.99
C ALA A 51 2.76 20.83 -16.82
N GLY A 52 2.77 20.68 -18.14
CA GLY A 52 1.86 21.38 -19.04
C GLY A 52 0.38 21.03 -18.81
N SER A 53 0.07 19.75 -18.52
CA SER A 53 -1.30 19.31 -18.25
C SER A 53 -1.83 19.80 -16.89
N LEU A 54 -0.96 20.00 -15.93
CA LEU A 54 -1.30 20.53 -14.60
C LEU A 54 -1.22 22.07 -14.52
N GLY A 55 -0.80 22.74 -15.61
CA GLY A 55 -0.62 24.19 -15.62
C GLY A 55 0.50 24.68 -14.71
N VAL A 56 1.46 23.80 -14.42
CA VAL A 56 2.64 24.09 -13.59
C VAL A 56 3.80 24.45 -14.52
N ASP A 57 4.55 25.50 -14.16
CA ASP A 57 5.74 25.92 -14.90
C ASP A 57 6.81 24.80 -14.88
N PRO A 58 7.25 24.29 -16.05
CA PRO A 58 8.29 23.26 -16.11
C PRO A 58 9.63 23.69 -15.49
N GLU A 59 9.91 25.00 -15.43
CA GLU A 59 11.11 25.57 -14.80
C GLU A 59 10.99 25.72 -13.28
N ASN A 60 9.90 25.27 -12.67
CA ASN A 60 9.72 25.32 -11.21
C ASN A 60 10.77 24.43 -10.52
N ASP A 61 11.44 24.97 -9.49
CA ASP A 61 12.49 24.27 -8.73
C ASP A 61 12.07 22.89 -8.21
N TYR A 62 10.80 22.72 -7.86
CA TYR A 62 10.29 21.41 -7.41
C TYR A 62 10.19 20.38 -8.55
N ILE A 63 9.84 20.83 -9.75
CA ILE A 63 9.78 19.98 -10.95
C ILE A 63 11.19 19.60 -11.37
N LEU A 64 12.12 20.54 -11.36
CA LEU A 64 13.53 20.30 -11.70
C LEU A 64 14.19 19.33 -10.71
N GLN A 65 13.94 19.47 -9.40
CA GLN A 65 14.43 18.53 -8.39
C GLN A 65 13.85 17.13 -8.57
N LEU A 66 12.56 17.02 -8.88
CA LEU A 66 11.93 15.72 -9.20
C LEU A 66 12.56 15.10 -10.45
N LEU A 67 12.78 15.87 -11.49
CA LEU A 67 13.44 15.44 -12.72
C LEU A 67 14.87 14.95 -12.46
N GLU A 68 15.68 15.71 -11.73
CA GLU A 68 17.03 15.29 -11.32
C GLU A 68 17.01 13.97 -10.55
N TRP A 69 16.03 13.80 -9.66
CA TRP A 69 15.90 12.57 -8.91
C TRP A 69 15.56 11.37 -9.81
N PHE A 70 14.69 11.55 -10.79
CA PHE A 70 14.31 10.51 -11.75
C PHE A 70 15.39 10.21 -12.79
N THR A 71 16.13 11.21 -13.28
CA THR A 71 17.23 11.02 -14.25
C THR A 71 18.43 10.28 -13.65
N GLY A 72 18.61 10.32 -12.33
CA GLY A 72 19.63 9.55 -11.61
C GLY A 72 19.33 8.05 -11.49
N ILE A 73 18.10 7.60 -11.82
CA ILE A 73 17.69 6.19 -11.67
C ILE A 73 18.04 5.43 -12.97
N SER A 74 18.85 4.38 -12.83
CA SER A 74 19.18 3.53 -13.99
C SER A 74 17.95 2.75 -14.49
N PRO A 75 17.87 2.42 -15.80
CA PRO A 75 16.77 1.62 -16.36
C PRO A 75 16.53 0.29 -15.62
N LYS A 76 17.60 -0.33 -15.13
CA LYS A 76 17.50 -1.57 -14.32
C LYS A 76 16.79 -1.33 -12.98
N GLN A 77 17.07 -0.22 -12.35
CA GLN A 77 16.41 0.15 -11.08
C GLN A 77 14.92 0.44 -11.30
N ILE A 78 14.56 1.10 -12.41
CA ILE A 78 13.15 1.35 -12.78
C ILE A 78 12.40 0.02 -12.93
N VAL A 79 12.98 -0.96 -13.62
CA VAL A 79 12.38 -2.31 -13.77
C VAL A 79 12.18 -2.97 -12.41
N VAL A 80 13.19 -2.93 -11.55
CA VAL A 80 13.10 -3.53 -10.21
C VAL A 80 12.03 -2.84 -9.36
N ILE A 81 11.99 -1.51 -9.35
CA ILE A 81 10.97 -0.73 -8.62
C ILE A 81 9.57 -1.10 -9.14
N GLY A 82 9.36 -1.09 -10.45
CA GLY A 82 8.09 -1.44 -11.06
C GLY A 82 7.64 -2.85 -10.70
N LEU A 83 8.56 -3.84 -10.78
CA LEU A 83 8.27 -5.23 -10.43
C LEU A 83 7.90 -5.38 -8.95
N VAL A 84 8.69 -4.79 -8.05
CA VAL A 84 8.42 -4.81 -6.60
C VAL A 84 7.08 -4.16 -6.29
N THR A 85 6.76 -3.03 -6.93
CA THR A 85 5.49 -2.33 -6.76
C THR A 85 4.30 -3.18 -7.21
N ILE A 86 4.39 -3.89 -8.34
CA ILE A 86 3.34 -4.79 -8.83
C ILE A 86 3.18 -6.00 -7.91
N LEU A 87 4.29 -6.60 -7.44
CA LEU A 87 4.24 -7.70 -6.48
C LEU A 87 3.58 -7.27 -5.17
N TYR A 88 3.92 -6.09 -4.67
CA TYR A 88 3.28 -5.53 -3.46
C TYR A 88 1.80 -5.24 -3.67
N SER A 89 1.42 -4.68 -4.82
CA SER A 89 0.02 -4.50 -5.23
C SER A 89 -0.75 -5.82 -5.22
N SER A 90 -0.18 -6.85 -5.84
CA SER A 90 -0.78 -8.19 -5.90
C SER A 90 -0.99 -8.77 -4.49
N LEU A 91 -0.06 -8.55 -3.59
CA LEU A 91 -0.17 -8.95 -2.18
C LEU A 91 -1.34 -8.22 -1.49
N LEU A 92 -1.46 -6.90 -1.67
CA LEU A 92 -2.55 -6.10 -1.08
C LEU A 92 -3.92 -6.55 -1.60
N LEU A 93 -4.05 -6.78 -2.92
CA LEU A 93 -5.30 -7.23 -3.52
C LEU A 93 -5.66 -8.65 -3.06
N THR A 94 -4.69 -9.53 -2.94
CA THR A 94 -4.88 -10.90 -2.42
C THR A 94 -5.35 -10.87 -0.97
N MET A 95 -4.75 -10.00 -0.13
CA MET A 95 -5.22 -9.80 1.24
C MET A 95 -6.65 -9.27 1.28
N ALA A 96 -6.96 -8.23 0.49
CA ALA A 96 -8.31 -7.66 0.44
C ALA A 96 -9.36 -8.70 0.03
N TRP A 97 -9.06 -9.47 -1.01
CA TRP A 97 -9.92 -10.55 -1.50
C TRP A 97 -10.12 -11.65 -0.45
N GLY A 98 -9.03 -12.14 0.15
CA GLY A 98 -9.10 -13.16 1.18
C GLY A 98 -9.86 -12.73 2.44
N LEU A 99 -9.67 -11.48 2.89
CA LEU A 99 -10.42 -10.88 4.00
C LEU A 99 -11.89 -10.73 3.66
N HIS A 100 -12.23 -10.35 2.42
CA HIS A 100 -13.61 -10.26 1.95
C HIS A 100 -14.33 -11.63 1.99
N LEU A 101 -13.62 -12.68 1.62
CA LEU A 101 -14.11 -14.07 1.69
C LEU A 101 -14.07 -14.67 3.10
N GLY A 102 -13.60 -13.94 4.11
CA GLY A 102 -13.48 -14.42 5.48
C GLY A 102 -12.47 -15.56 5.66
N ARG A 103 -11.47 -15.63 4.78
CA ARG A 103 -10.47 -16.71 4.82
C ARG A 103 -9.45 -16.51 5.94
N ILE A 104 -9.22 -17.57 6.70
CA ILE A 104 -8.30 -17.59 7.86
C ILE A 104 -6.88 -17.19 7.46
N TRP A 105 -6.39 -17.67 6.31
CA TRP A 105 -5.05 -17.35 5.84
C TRP A 105 -4.86 -15.87 5.55
N ALA A 106 -5.92 -15.16 5.12
CA ALA A 106 -5.85 -13.75 4.82
C ALA A 106 -5.72 -12.89 6.08
N ASP A 107 -6.37 -13.28 7.20
CA ASP A 107 -6.17 -12.65 8.50
C ASP A 107 -4.68 -12.74 8.90
N TRP A 108 -4.10 -13.96 8.86
CA TRP A 108 -2.70 -14.18 9.22
C TRP A 108 -1.72 -13.49 8.28
N LEU A 109 -2.00 -13.53 6.98
CA LEU A 109 -1.19 -12.82 5.99
C LEU A 109 -1.20 -11.30 6.24
N THR A 110 -2.37 -10.74 6.53
CA THR A 110 -2.51 -9.31 6.84
C THR A 110 -1.81 -8.95 8.14
N ILE A 111 -1.96 -9.76 9.20
CA ILE A 111 -1.27 -9.56 10.48
C ILE A 111 0.25 -9.58 10.27
N GLY A 112 0.76 -10.58 9.55
CA GLY A 112 2.20 -10.73 9.30
C GLY A 112 2.75 -9.58 8.46
N ALA A 113 2.13 -9.29 7.32
CA ALA A 113 2.56 -8.22 6.43
C ALA A 113 2.49 -6.84 7.11
N THR A 114 1.40 -6.55 7.82
CA THR A 114 1.25 -5.26 8.52
C THR A 114 2.18 -5.19 9.74
N GLY A 115 2.35 -6.31 10.45
CA GLY A 115 3.23 -6.41 11.62
C GLY A 115 4.71 -6.18 11.29
N LEU A 116 5.15 -6.55 10.08
CA LEU A 116 6.52 -6.29 9.62
C LEU A 116 6.84 -4.79 9.46
N PHE A 117 5.83 -3.96 9.21
CA PHE A 117 6.02 -2.52 9.11
C PHE A 117 6.13 -1.83 10.49
N ILE A 118 5.54 -2.41 11.54
CA ILE A 118 5.52 -1.81 12.89
C ILE A 118 6.94 -1.49 13.39
N PRO A 119 7.94 -2.39 13.35
CA PRO A 119 9.28 -2.07 13.83
C PRO A 119 9.97 -0.99 12.98
N ILE A 120 9.70 -0.93 11.68
CA ILE A 120 10.26 0.08 10.78
C ILE A 120 9.65 1.44 11.10
N GLU A 121 8.33 1.50 11.22
CA GLU A 121 7.60 2.73 11.56
C GLU A 121 7.96 3.23 12.96
N LEU A 122 8.14 2.32 13.92
CA LEU A 122 8.59 2.66 15.27
C LEU A 122 9.96 3.32 15.24
N TYR A 123 10.90 2.76 14.46
CA TYR A 123 12.22 3.35 14.28
C TYR A 123 12.12 4.76 13.67
N GLU A 124 11.30 4.95 12.64
CA GLU A 124 11.11 6.26 12.00
C GLU A 124 10.43 7.28 12.91
N VAL A 125 9.45 6.87 13.71
CA VAL A 125 8.80 7.74 14.70
C VAL A 125 9.80 8.24 15.73
N VAL A 126 10.67 7.36 16.24
CA VAL A 126 11.67 7.74 17.24
C VAL A 126 12.73 8.67 16.66
N TRP A 127 13.13 8.46 15.42
CA TRP A 127 14.24 9.23 14.81
C TRP A 127 13.79 10.52 14.13
N SER A 128 12.63 10.53 13.47
CA SER A 128 12.18 11.66 12.63
C SER A 128 11.14 12.54 13.29
N LEU A 129 10.49 12.11 14.38
CA LEU A 129 9.41 12.82 15.12
C LEU A 129 8.33 13.44 14.20
N ARG A 130 8.11 12.86 13.01
CA ARG A 130 7.08 13.34 12.09
C ARG A 130 5.74 12.70 12.41
N LEU A 131 4.71 13.52 12.51
CA LEU A 131 3.33 13.11 12.82
C LEU A 131 2.81 12.03 11.86
N THR A 132 3.24 12.07 10.60
CA THR A 132 2.84 11.12 9.55
C THR A 132 3.19 9.68 9.92
N TYR A 133 4.40 9.43 10.43
CA TYR A 133 4.84 8.09 10.85
C TYR A 133 4.10 7.61 12.11
N GLY A 134 3.79 8.55 13.03
CA GLY A 134 2.98 8.23 14.21
C GLY A 134 1.56 7.78 13.85
N VAL A 135 0.94 8.41 12.86
CA VAL A 135 -0.39 8.03 12.36
C VAL A 135 -0.34 6.68 11.64
N ALA A 136 0.66 6.44 10.79
CA ALA A 136 0.84 5.16 10.10
C ALA A 136 1.03 4.01 11.11
N LEU A 137 1.91 4.18 12.09
CA LEU A 137 2.14 3.23 13.17
C LEU A 137 0.84 2.92 13.95
N ALA A 138 0.08 3.95 14.32
CA ALA A 138 -1.18 3.77 15.05
C ALA A 138 -2.20 2.96 14.23
N ILE A 139 -2.31 3.21 12.93
CA ILE A 139 -3.19 2.47 12.02
C ILE A 139 -2.73 1.00 11.93
N ASN A 140 -1.44 0.73 11.74
CA ASN A 140 -0.90 -0.60 11.60
C ASN A 140 -1.06 -1.42 12.88
N VAL A 141 -0.76 -0.84 14.04
CA VAL A 141 -1.00 -1.46 15.36
C VAL A 141 -2.48 -1.75 15.57
N PHE A 142 -3.37 -0.82 15.23
CA PHE A 142 -4.81 -1.00 15.34
C PHE A 142 -5.31 -2.15 14.47
N VAL A 143 -4.87 -2.26 13.21
CA VAL A 143 -5.26 -3.33 12.28
C VAL A 143 -4.81 -4.69 12.82
N VAL A 144 -3.56 -4.81 13.26
CA VAL A 144 -3.02 -6.05 13.83
C VAL A 144 -3.80 -6.45 15.08
N TRP A 145 -3.98 -5.53 16.02
CA TRP A 145 -4.74 -5.77 17.25
C TRP A 145 -6.19 -6.21 16.97
N TYR A 146 -6.86 -5.52 16.05
CA TYR A 146 -8.24 -5.84 15.68
C TYR A 146 -8.36 -7.26 15.09
N LEU A 147 -7.47 -7.63 14.15
CA LEU A 147 -7.51 -8.95 13.51
C LEU A 147 -7.16 -10.06 14.49
N ILE A 148 -6.19 -9.88 15.38
CA ILE A 148 -5.86 -10.83 16.44
C ILE A 148 -7.07 -11.02 17.36
N ARG A 149 -7.68 -9.93 17.85
CA ARG A 149 -8.85 -10.01 18.74
C ARG A 149 -10.04 -10.71 18.08
N ARG A 150 -10.28 -10.42 16.80
CA ARG A 150 -11.31 -11.10 16.01
C ARG A 150 -11.05 -12.59 15.94
N ARG A 151 -9.79 -12.99 15.74
CA ARG A 151 -9.41 -14.41 15.67
C ARG A 151 -9.61 -15.15 16.97
N ILE A 152 -9.16 -14.58 18.07
CA ILE A 152 -9.33 -15.20 19.40
C ILE A 152 -10.81 -15.44 19.69
N ARG A 153 -11.69 -14.50 19.38
CA ARG A 153 -13.14 -14.64 19.56
C ARG A 153 -13.75 -15.74 18.69
N SER A 154 -13.24 -15.95 17.47
CA SER A 154 -13.77 -17.01 16.59
C SER A 154 -13.23 -18.40 16.90
N SER A 155 -12.20 -18.52 17.73
CA SER A 155 -11.64 -19.80 18.19
C SER A 155 -12.24 -20.29 19.51
N SER A 156 -13.03 -19.46 20.20
CA SER A 156 -13.66 -19.77 21.48
C SER A 156 -15.15 -20.15 21.35
N LEU A 157 -15.64 -20.36 20.15
CA LEU A 157 -16.97 -20.90 19.81
C LEU A 157 -16.84 -22.23 19.05
#